data_61824d480b01f2d3f71e0fd25704b5a0
#
_entry.id   61824d480b01f2d3f71e0fd25704b5a0
#
_cell.length_a   1.000
_cell.length_b   1.000
_cell.length_c   1.000
_cell.angle_alpha   90.00
_cell.angle_beta   90.00
_cell.angle_gamma   90.00
#
_symmetry.space_group_name_H-M   'P 1'
#
loop_
_entity.id
_entity.type
_entity.pdbx_description
1 polymer ?
#
loop_
_entity_poly.entity_id
_entity_poly.type
_entity_poly.pdbx_seq_one_letter_code
_entity_poly.pdbx_strand_id
1 'polypeptide(L)'
;MSSESALLSALEGGKPSPPPNRRAGLLVAGVAGGIGLAVSLAAIPFLTPALRKVCIPYVPATPNQLANVVKALGRTGLTTKELGPLIDLGSGDGRVVMECAKQGIASSGVELNSILVAYSKWKGLTSRSSLSAPVSFRRKDIFKTDVVSYKTAIIFGAESLMGDLVPKLSEMKGGSRLLACRFPLPENGDWQMMEQIGEGIDAVWIYSRKELTSEK
;
A
#
# COMPACT_ATOMS: atom_id res chain seq x y z
N MET A 1 -22.90 -75.45 -27.00
CA MET A 1 -23.58 -74.30 -26.35
C MET A 1 -22.66 -73.10 -26.46
N SER A 2 -23.05 -72.20 -27.32
CA SER A 2 -22.22 -71.26 -28.03
C SER A 2 -21.84 -70.02 -27.17
N SER A 3 -20.67 -69.50 -27.44
CA SER A 3 -20.06 -68.25 -26.90
C SER A 3 -20.96 -67.00 -27.12
N GLU A 4 -21.96 -67.08 -27.93
CA GLU A 4 -22.94 -66.00 -28.25
C GLU A 4 -23.92 -65.74 -27.10
N SER A 5 -24.35 -66.75 -26.36
CA SER A 5 -25.27 -66.56 -25.23
C SER A 5 -24.60 -65.91 -23.99
N ALA A 6 -23.29 -66.08 -23.84
CA ALA A 6 -22.53 -65.41 -22.79
C ALA A 6 -22.28 -63.91 -23.09
N LEU A 7 -22.14 -63.58 -24.36
CA LEU A 7 -21.98 -62.16 -24.79
C LEU A 7 -23.28 -61.36 -24.64
N LEU A 8 -24.42 -61.98 -24.93
CA LEU A 8 -25.74 -61.35 -24.78
C LEU A 8 -26.11 -61.08 -23.32
N SER A 9 -25.75 -62.02 -22.39
CA SER A 9 -25.99 -61.82 -20.95
C SER A 9 -25.09 -60.74 -20.33
N ALA A 10 -23.95 -60.47 -20.94
CA ALA A 10 -23.04 -59.40 -20.47
C ALA A 10 -23.52 -58.01 -20.90
N LEU A 11 -24.31 -57.90 -21.98
CA LEU A 11 -24.87 -56.64 -22.50
C LEU A 11 -26.17 -56.22 -21.79
N GLU A 12 -26.88 -57.11 -21.12
CA GLU A 12 -28.17 -56.81 -20.45
C GLU A 12 -28.04 -56.43 -18.96
N GLY A 13 -26.84 -56.41 -18.38
CA GLY A 13 -26.65 -56.24 -16.92
C GLY A 13 -26.34 -54.82 -16.43
N GLY A 14 -26.40 -53.80 -17.28
CA GLY A 14 -26.17 -52.40 -16.86
C GLY A 14 -27.39 -51.82 -16.13
N LYS A 15 -27.46 -51.94 -14.78
CA LYS A 15 -28.42 -51.14 -14.00
C LYS A 15 -28.26 -49.66 -14.37
N PRO A 16 -29.35 -48.96 -14.75
CA PRO A 16 -29.25 -47.52 -15.02
C PRO A 16 -28.73 -46.81 -13.78
N SER A 17 -27.69 -46.00 -13.96
CA SER A 17 -27.16 -45.17 -12.88
C SER A 17 -28.29 -44.25 -12.36
N PRO A 18 -28.41 -44.03 -11.05
CA PRO A 18 -29.44 -43.17 -10.51
C PRO A 18 -29.32 -41.76 -11.12
N PRO A 19 -30.43 -41.09 -11.43
CA PRO A 19 -30.37 -39.76 -12.01
C PRO A 19 -29.61 -38.80 -11.11
N PRO A 20 -28.76 -37.93 -11.66
CA PRO A 20 -27.97 -36.99 -10.87
C PRO A 20 -28.91 -36.16 -9.98
N ASN A 21 -28.56 -36.04 -8.70
CA ASN A 21 -29.35 -35.28 -7.74
C ASN A 21 -29.27 -33.77 -8.12
N ARG A 22 -30.25 -33.32 -8.89
CA ARG A 22 -30.33 -31.90 -9.42
C ARG A 22 -30.24 -30.88 -8.29
N ARG A 23 -30.76 -31.17 -7.08
CA ARG A 23 -30.67 -30.25 -5.93
C ARG A 23 -29.25 -30.13 -5.43
N ALA A 24 -28.50 -31.23 -5.34
CA ALA A 24 -27.09 -31.18 -4.96
C ALA A 24 -26.24 -30.44 -6.00
N GLY A 25 -26.48 -30.67 -7.28
CA GLY A 25 -25.81 -29.94 -8.37
C GLY A 25 -26.06 -28.43 -8.30
N LEU A 26 -27.30 -28.01 -8.06
CA LEU A 26 -27.65 -26.59 -7.90
C LEU A 26 -26.99 -25.96 -6.66
N LEU A 27 -26.91 -26.67 -5.55
CA LEU A 27 -26.22 -26.19 -4.34
C LEU A 27 -24.72 -26.02 -4.60
N VAL A 28 -24.07 -27.01 -5.23
CA VAL A 28 -22.64 -26.91 -5.56
C VAL A 28 -22.39 -25.77 -6.54
N ALA A 29 -23.21 -25.60 -7.57
CA ALA A 29 -23.09 -24.50 -8.51
C ALA A 29 -23.31 -23.13 -7.83
N GLY A 30 -24.29 -23.03 -6.91
CA GLY A 30 -24.56 -21.81 -6.15
C GLY A 30 -23.40 -21.44 -5.22
N VAL A 31 -22.82 -22.40 -4.52
CA VAL A 31 -21.65 -22.17 -3.64
C VAL A 31 -20.43 -21.79 -4.47
N ALA A 32 -20.12 -22.51 -5.54
CA ALA A 32 -18.98 -22.20 -6.41
C ALA A 32 -19.13 -20.83 -7.09
N GLY A 33 -20.33 -20.50 -7.58
CA GLY A 33 -20.64 -19.20 -8.14
C GLY A 33 -20.53 -18.05 -7.11
N GLY A 34 -21.00 -18.29 -5.88
CA GLY A 34 -20.90 -17.34 -4.77
C GLY A 34 -19.43 -17.06 -4.38
N ILE A 35 -18.61 -18.10 -4.29
CA ILE A 35 -17.17 -17.97 -4.02
C ILE A 35 -16.49 -17.20 -5.17
N GLY A 36 -16.76 -17.58 -6.42
CA GLY A 36 -16.21 -16.89 -7.61
C GLY A 36 -16.55 -15.42 -7.63
N LEU A 37 -17.81 -15.06 -7.35
CA LEU A 37 -18.24 -13.67 -7.26
C LEU A 37 -17.55 -12.93 -6.12
N ALA A 38 -17.43 -13.53 -4.94
CA ALA A 38 -16.75 -12.93 -3.80
C ALA A 38 -15.27 -12.65 -4.08
N VAL A 39 -14.56 -13.62 -4.70
CA VAL A 39 -13.17 -13.45 -5.13
C VAL A 39 -13.04 -12.34 -6.19
N SER A 40 -13.94 -12.31 -7.17
CA SER A 40 -13.95 -11.27 -8.21
C SER A 40 -14.17 -9.88 -7.61
N LEU A 41 -15.14 -9.73 -6.72
CA LEU A 41 -15.41 -8.46 -6.03
C LEU A 41 -14.23 -8.01 -5.16
N ALA A 42 -13.55 -8.95 -4.49
CA ALA A 42 -12.35 -8.66 -3.72
C ALA A 42 -11.16 -8.27 -4.61
N ALA A 43 -11.09 -8.76 -5.86
CA ALA A 43 -10.03 -8.41 -6.81
C ALA A 43 -10.21 -7.02 -7.46
N ILE A 44 -11.46 -6.53 -7.60
CA ILE A 44 -11.76 -5.23 -8.25
C ILE A 44 -10.91 -4.07 -7.72
N PRO A 45 -10.72 -3.86 -6.39
CA PRO A 45 -9.91 -2.75 -5.89
C PRO A 45 -8.44 -2.84 -6.26
N PHE A 46 -7.93 -4.02 -6.60
CA PHE A 46 -6.55 -4.23 -7.05
C PHE A 46 -6.41 -4.05 -8.57
N LEU A 47 -7.50 -4.27 -9.34
CA LEU A 47 -7.52 -4.10 -10.78
C LEU A 47 -7.84 -2.65 -11.19
N THR A 48 -8.67 -1.94 -10.42
CA THR A 48 -9.05 -0.55 -10.73
C THR A 48 -7.87 0.43 -10.81
N PRO A 49 -6.77 0.29 -10.05
CA PRO A 49 -5.59 1.12 -10.25
C PRO A 49 -4.97 0.96 -11.64
N ALA A 50 -4.95 -0.26 -12.19
CA ALA A 50 -4.38 -0.53 -13.53
C ALA A 50 -5.13 0.18 -14.67
N LEU A 51 -6.36 0.62 -14.45
CA LEU A 51 -7.18 1.38 -15.40
C LEU A 51 -7.00 2.91 -15.27
N ARG A 52 -6.14 3.38 -14.36
CA ARG A 52 -5.87 4.80 -14.16
C ARG A 52 -4.61 5.24 -14.89
N LYS A 53 -4.61 6.49 -15.33
CA LYS A 53 -3.50 7.10 -16.08
C LYS A 53 -2.18 7.16 -15.27
N VAL A 54 -2.28 7.14 -13.94
CA VAL A 54 -1.16 7.02 -12.99
C VAL A 54 -1.51 5.91 -12.02
N CYS A 55 -0.90 4.74 -12.19
CA CYS A 55 -1.04 3.60 -11.30
C CYS A 55 0.33 3.26 -10.70
N ILE A 56 0.43 3.42 -9.38
CA ILE A 56 1.59 2.92 -8.65
C ILE A 56 1.22 1.51 -8.19
N PRO A 57 1.91 0.45 -8.68
CA PRO A 57 1.69 -0.89 -8.13
C PRO A 57 2.08 -0.91 -6.65
N TYR A 58 1.24 -1.54 -5.82
CA TYR A 58 1.58 -1.75 -4.43
C TYR A 58 2.77 -2.71 -4.34
N VAL A 59 3.91 -2.18 -3.91
CA VAL A 59 5.11 -2.96 -3.58
C VAL A 59 5.46 -2.66 -2.12
N PRO A 60 5.30 -3.62 -1.21
CA PRO A 60 5.56 -3.39 0.21
C PRO A 60 7.03 -3.04 0.45
N ALA A 61 7.29 -2.11 1.35
CA ALA A 61 8.65 -1.77 1.78
C ALA A 61 9.34 -2.98 2.43
N THR A 62 10.60 -3.22 2.07
CA THR A 62 11.41 -4.28 2.66
C THR A 62 11.83 -3.94 4.11
N PRO A 63 12.27 -4.92 4.92
CA PRO A 63 12.84 -4.62 6.23
C PRO A 63 14.03 -3.65 6.16
N ASN A 64 14.89 -3.76 5.14
CA ASN A 64 16.01 -2.85 4.93
C ASN A 64 15.54 -1.43 4.62
N GLN A 65 14.50 -1.29 3.79
CA GLN A 65 13.91 0.02 3.49
C GLN A 65 13.33 0.67 4.75
N LEU A 66 12.64 -0.09 5.59
CA LEU A 66 12.13 0.42 6.87
C LEU A 66 13.26 0.86 7.80
N ALA A 67 14.32 0.06 7.91
CA ALA A 67 15.51 0.42 8.71
C ALA A 67 16.17 1.70 8.18
N ASN A 68 16.28 1.86 6.85
CA ASN A 68 16.83 3.06 6.24
C ASN A 68 15.94 4.29 6.45
N VAL A 69 14.61 4.14 6.45
CA VAL A 69 13.68 5.24 6.82
C VAL A 69 13.91 5.67 8.26
N VAL A 70 14.00 4.74 9.22
CA VAL A 70 14.27 5.06 10.62
C VAL A 70 15.62 5.75 10.77
N LYS A 71 16.65 5.25 10.11
CA LYS A 71 17.99 5.85 10.11
C LYS A 71 17.96 7.26 9.50
N ALA A 72 17.23 7.47 8.39
CA ALA A 72 17.08 8.76 7.75
C ALA A 72 16.37 9.77 8.67
N LEU A 73 15.30 9.37 9.38
CA LEU A 73 14.66 10.23 10.38
C LEU A 73 15.64 10.67 11.47
N GLY A 74 16.47 9.76 11.98
CA GLY A 74 17.52 10.08 12.96
C GLY A 74 18.60 11.03 12.42
N ARG A 75 18.92 10.94 11.12
CA ARG A 75 19.91 11.80 10.46
C ARG A 75 19.44 13.25 10.22
N THR A 76 18.13 13.51 10.30
CA THR A 76 17.62 14.88 10.21
C THR A 76 18.09 15.80 11.34
N GLY A 77 18.56 15.23 12.45
CA GLY A 77 18.93 15.98 13.66
C GLY A 77 17.74 16.56 14.43
N LEU A 78 16.50 16.26 14.01
CA LEU A 78 15.27 16.77 14.62
C LEU A 78 14.72 15.78 15.65
N THR A 79 14.07 16.33 16.67
CA THR A 79 13.34 15.53 17.66
C THR A 79 12.08 14.94 17.06
N THR A 80 11.51 13.90 17.67
CA THR A 80 10.24 13.28 17.24
C THR A 80 9.09 14.28 17.20
N LYS A 81 9.09 15.29 18.08
CA LYS A 81 8.09 16.37 18.11
C LYS A 81 8.25 17.34 16.94
N GLU A 82 9.47 17.56 16.50
CA GLU A 82 9.76 18.42 15.32
C GLU A 82 9.51 17.70 14.02
N LEU A 83 9.72 16.37 13.97
CA LEU A 83 9.37 15.55 12.82
C LEU A 83 7.87 15.32 12.65
N GLY A 84 7.09 15.31 13.74
CA GLY A 84 5.64 15.10 13.69
C GLY A 84 4.84 16.40 13.59
N PRO A 85 3.64 16.35 13.01
CA PRO A 85 2.99 15.18 12.40
C PRO A 85 3.65 14.78 11.07
N LEU A 86 3.75 13.45 10.88
CA LEU A 86 4.32 12.84 9.68
C LEU A 86 3.21 12.25 8.80
N ILE A 87 3.38 12.33 7.48
CA ILE A 87 2.48 11.70 6.50
C ILE A 87 3.25 10.77 5.57
N ASP A 88 2.69 9.58 5.33
CA ASP A 88 3.14 8.62 4.33
C ASP A 88 2.17 8.67 3.13
N LEU A 89 2.67 9.09 1.99
CA LEU A 89 1.91 9.29 0.76
C LEU A 89 1.93 8.02 -0.09
N GLY A 90 0.83 7.28 -0.10
CA GLY A 90 0.75 5.94 -0.68
C GLY A 90 1.16 4.87 0.34
N SER A 91 0.58 4.94 1.54
CA SER A 91 1.02 4.16 2.70
C SER A 91 0.84 2.64 2.61
N GLY A 92 0.18 2.15 1.56
CA GLY A 92 -0.01 0.71 1.34
C GLY A 92 -0.63 0.01 2.56
N ASP A 93 0.07 -0.98 3.10
CA ASP A 93 -0.34 -1.75 4.28
C ASP A 93 -0.02 -1.06 5.63
N GLY A 94 0.47 0.18 5.59
CA GLY A 94 0.72 1.01 6.76
C GLY A 94 2.01 0.71 7.52
N ARG A 95 2.89 -0.17 7.02
CA ARG A 95 4.11 -0.60 7.74
C ARG A 95 5.07 0.55 8.05
N VAL A 96 5.23 1.50 7.15
CA VAL A 96 6.08 2.69 7.34
C VAL A 96 5.50 3.58 8.43
N VAL A 97 4.20 3.87 8.36
CA VAL A 97 3.48 4.66 9.39
C VAL A 97 3.63 4.02 10.77
N MET A 98 3.45 2.69 10.84
CA MET A 98 3.58 1.94 12.10
C MET A 98 5.01 2.01 12.64
N GLU A 99 6.02 1.91 11.77
CA GLU A 99 7.43 1.98 12.18
C GLU A 99 7.78 3.37 12.70
N CYS A 100 7.37 4.43 12.02
CA CYS A 100 7.55 5.81 12.49
C CYS A 100 6.87 6.05 13.85
N ALA A 101 5.67 5.49 14.06
CA ALA A 101 4.95 5.61 15.32
C ALA A 101 5.63 4.86 16.49
N LYS A 102 6.31 3.75 16.24
CA LYS A 102 7.16 3.08 17.24
C LYS A 102 8.32 3.97 17.66
N GLN A 103 8.85 4.79 16.75
CA GLN A 103 9.89 5.78 17.05
C GLN A 103 9.35 7.03 17.80
N GLY A 104 8.06 7.07 18.13
CA GLY A 104 7.44 8.19 18.86
C GLY A 104 6.99 9.35 17.97
N ILE A 105 6.87 9.15 16.64
CA ILE A 105 6.44 10.20 15.71
C ILE A 105 4.95 9.97 15.38
N ALA A 106 4.09 10.95 15.70
CA ALA A 106 2.68 10.92 15.30
C ALA A 106 2.57 10.85 13.78
N SER A 107 1.99 9.75 13.26
CA SER A 107 2.10 9.40 11.85
C SER A 107 0.74 9.10 11.22
N SER A 108 0.57 9.54 9.98
CA SER A 108 -0.65 9.33 9.20
C SER A 108 -0.30 8.69 7.87
N GLY A 109 -1.16 7.78 7.38
CA GLY A 109 -1.05 7.18 6.06
C GLY A 109 -2.24 7.54 5.18
N VAL A 110 -1.98 7.86 3.92
CA VAL A 110 -3.00 8.01 2.89
C VAL A 110 -2.77 6.99 1.79
N GLU A 111 -3.81 6.29 1.41
CA GLU A 111 -3.79 5.22 0.43
C GLU A 111 -5.11 5.21 -0.34
N LEU A 112 -5.06 4.89 -1.61
CA LEU A 112 -6.23 4.91 -2.49
C LEU A 112 -7.00 3.59 -2.47
N ASN A 113 -6.28 2.47 -2.24
CA ASN A 113 -6.84 1.13 -2.17
C ASN A 113 -7.57 0.92 -0.83
N SER A 114 -8.90 0.77 -0.90
CA SER A 114 -9.75 0.61 0.29
C SER A 114 -9.42 -0.63 1.13
N ILE A 115 -8.96 -1.72 0.51
CA ILE A 115 -8.60 -2.95 1.23
C ILE A 115 -7.32 -2.73 2.03
N LEU A 116 -6.31 -2.09 1.43
CA LEU A 116 -5.07 -1.76 2.13
C LEU A 116 -5.34 -0.80 3.30
N VAL A 117 -6.21 0.20 3.11
CA VAL A 117 -6.62 1.11 4.20
C VAL A 117 -7.34 0.36 5.33
N ALA A 118 -8.25 -0.55 5.00
CA ALA A 118 -8.95 -1.36 6.01
C ALA A 118 -7.96 -2.23 6.79
N TYR A 119 -7.03 -2.88 6.09
CA TYR A 119 -5.96 -3.68 6.69
C TYR A 119 -5.06 -2.84 7.60
N SER A 120 -4.61 -1.66 7.14
CA SER A 120 -3.76 -0.75 7.93
C SER A 120 -4.45 -0.27 9.20
N LYS A 121 -5.75 0.05 9.12
CA LYS A 121 -6.56 0.41 10.29
C LYS A 121 -6.65 -0.74 11.29
N TRP A 122 -6.97 -1.93 10.82
CA TRP A 122 -7.02 -3.14 11.66
C TRP A 122 -5.67 -3.39 12.35
N LYS A 123 -4.57 -3.35 11.58
CA LYS A 123 -3.22 -3.52 12.10
C LYS A 123 -2.85 -2.44 13.13
N GLY A 124 -3.22 -1.17 12.87
CA GLY A 124 -3.01 -0.07 13.81
C GLY A 124 -3.76 -0.26 15.14
N LEU A 125 -4.97 -0.82 15.09
CA LEU A 125 -5.74 -1.14 16.30
C LEU A 125 -5.12 -2.30 17.09
N THR A 126 -4.76 -3.38 16.41
CA THR A 126 -4.20 -4.59 17.06
C THR A 126 -2.79 -4.40 17.61
N SER A 127 -2.02 -3.48 17.01
CA SER A 127 -0.65 -3.18 17.44
C SER A 127 -0.55 -1.96 18.36
N ARG A 128 -1.67 -1.42 18.83
CA ARG A 128 -1.70 -0.16 19.59
C ARG A 128 -0.80 -0.15 20.84
N SER A 129 -0.65 -1.27 21.51
CA SER A 129 0.21 -1.42 22.71
C SER A 129 1.70 -1.33 22.39
N SER A 130 2.11 -1.56 21.14
CA SER A 130 3.51 -1.47 20.69
C SER A 130 3.88 -0.14 20.06
N LEU A 131 2.95 0.80 19.99
CA LEU A 131 3.17 2.12 19.39
C LEU A 131 3.44 3.16 20.48
N SER A 132 4.47 3.98 20.27
CA SER A 132 4.83 5.08 21.13
C SER A 132 4.12 6.40 20.76
N ALA A 133 3.48 6.44 19.57
CA ALA A 133 2.75 7.61 19.08
C ALA A 133 1.48 7.19 18.31
N PRO A 134 0.50 8.10 18.16
CA PRO A 134 -0.74 7.80 17.45
C PRO A 134 -0.53 7.59 15.95
N VAL A 135 -1.34 6.68 15.37
CA VAL A 135 -1.40 6.43 13.93
C VAL A 135 -2.80 6.69 13.39
N SER A 136 -2.89 7.15 12.14
CA SER A 136 -4.15 7.26 11.42
C SER A 136 -4.01 6.84 9.96
N PHE A 137 -5.07 6.24 9.40
CA PHE A 137 -5.09 5.81 8.00
C PHE A 137 -6.36 6.29 7.32
N ARG A 138 -6.22 6.89 6.14
CA ARG A 138 -7.32 7.48 5.38
C ARG A 138 -7.27 7.03 3.92
N ARG A 139 -8.45 6.72 3.37
CA ARG A 139 -8.58 6.53 1.93
C ARG A 139 -8.61 7.89 1.26
N LYS A 140 -7.52 8.27 0.60
CA LYS A 140 -7.43 9.55 -0.08
C LYS A 140 -6.42 9.49 -1.22
N ASP A 141 -6.66 10.28 -2.26
CA ASP A 141 -5.73 10.54 -3.34
C ASP A 141 -4.59 11.42 -2.82
N ILE A 142 -3.34 11.04 -3.08
CA ILE A 142 -2.15 11.77 -2.65
C ILE A 142 -2.14 13.21 -3.19
N PHE A 143 -2.58 13.42 -4.44
CA PHE A 143 -2.63 14.75 -5.06
C PHE A 143 -3.73 15.65 -4.48
N LYS A 144 -4.74 15.07 -3.83
CA LYS A 144 -5.84 15.79 -3.17
C LYS A 144 -5.70 15.84 -1.65
N THR A 145 -4.56 15.38 -1.15
CA THR A 145 -4.28 15.35 0.29
C THR A 145 -3.74 16.70 0.73
N ASP A 146 -4.27 17.22 1.85
CA ASP A 146 -3.66 18.36 2.54
C ASP A 146 -2.33 17.92 3.16
N VAL A 147 -1.24 18.53 2.73
CA VAL A 147 0.11 18.30 3.24
C VAL A 147 0.66 19.46 4.06
N VAL A 148 -0.04 20.60 4.08
CA VAL A 148 0.39 21.85 4.73
C VAL A 148 0.53 21.68 6.25
N SER A 149 -0.31 20.84 6.85
CA SER A 149 -0.33 20.58 8.29
C SER A 149 0.77 19.61 8.76
N TYR A 150 1.51 18.98 7.84
CA TYR A 150 2.54 18.00 8.16
C TYR A 150 3.93 18.62 8.10
N LYS A 151 4.80 18.14 9.00
CA LYS A 151 6.20 18.56 9.08
C LYS A 151 7.15 17.62 8.34
N THR A 152 6.75 16.37 8.19
CA THR A 152 7.51 15.36 7.46
C THR A 152 6.59 14.60 6.52
N ALA A 153 7.04 14.41 5.27
CA ALA A 153 6.41 13.52 4.32
C ALA A 153 7.35 12.36 3.98
N ILE A 154 6.78 11.18 3.78
CA ILE A 154 7.47 10.01 3.22
C ILE A 154 6.74 9.61 1.95
N ILE A 155 7.49 9.20 0.93
CA ILE A 155 6.95 8.67 -0.32
C ILE A 155 7.78 7.49 -0.81
N PHE A 156 7.11 6.37 -1.06
CA PHE A 156 7.63 5.25 -1.84
C PHE A 156 7.03 5.33 -3.23
N GLY A 157 7.67 6.11 -4.12
CA GLY A 157 7.16 6.39 -5.45
C GLY A 157 7.79 5.52 -6.55
N ALA A 158 7.20 5.59 -7.74
CA ALA A 158 7.85 5.24 -8.99
C ALA A 158 8.55 6.48 -9.54
N GLU A 159 9.62 6.30 -10.32
CA GLU A 159 10.40 7.40 -10.90
C GLU A 159 9.51 8.40 -11.65
N SER A 160 8.59 7.91 -12.47
CA SER A 160 7.64 8.72 -13.22
C SER A 160 6.69 9.57 -12.36
N LEU A 161 6.47 9.19 -11.10
CA LEU A 161 5.61 9.91 -10.18
C LEU A 161 6.33 11.06 -9.47
N MET A 162 7.65 10.94 -9.27
CA MET A 162 8.38 11.88 -8.42
C MET A 162 8.29 13.31 -8.95
N GLY A 163 8.35 13.51 -10.29
CA GLY A 163 8.17 14.82 -10.93
C GLY A 163 6.78 15.41 -10.71
N ASP A 164 5.75 14.61 -10.87
CA ASP A 164 4.34 15.04 -10.72
C ASP A 164 4.00 15.40 -9.26
N LEU A 165 4.75 14.87 -8.29
CA LEU A 165 4.55 15.15 -6.87
C LEU A 165 5.20 16.46 -6.41
N VAL A 166 6.19 16.98 -7.11
CA VAL A 166 6.90 18.21 -6.69
C VAL A 166 5.94 19.35 -6.39
N PRO A 167 4.96 19.71 -7.25
CA PRO A 167 4.02 20.79 -6.95
C PRO A 167 3.19 20.54 -5.69
N LYS A 168 2.76 19.28 -5.45
CA LYS A 168 2.01 18.91 -4.25
C LYS A 168 2.87 19.00 -2.99
N LEU A 169 4.10 18.49 -3.03
CA LEU A 169 5.03 18.54 -1.91
C LEU A 169 5.44 19.99 -1.60
N SER A 170 5.46 20.86 -2.62
CA SER A 170 5.77 22.29 -2.46
C SER A 170 4.67 23.08 -1.72
N GLU A 171 3.51 22.48 -1.44
CA GLU A 171 2.52 23.05 -0.52
C GLU A 171 2.96 22.96 0.96
N MET A 172 3.91 22.09 1.30
CA MET A 172 4.42 21.96 2.68
C MET A 172 5.13 23.24 3.11
N LYS A 173 5.16 23.50 4.40
CA LYS A 173 5.80 24.69 4.97
C LYS A 173 7.33 24.65 4.83
N GLY A 174 7.97 25.80 4.80
CA GLY A 174 9.43 25.92 4.92
C GLY A 174 9.94 25.17 6.16
N GLY A 175 11.12 24.58 6.07
CA GLY A 175 11.70 23.74 7.12
C GLY A 175 11.14 22.33 7.24
N SER A 176 10.10 21.96 6.47
CA SER A 176 9.59 20.58 6.42
C SER A 176 10.62 19.61 5.87
N ARG A 177 10.47 18.33 6.18
CA ARG A 177 11.31 17.22 5.70
C ARG A 177 10.55 16.34 4.73
N LEU A 178 11.27 15.83 3.74
CA LEU A 178 10.77 14.79 2.85
C LEU A 178 11.79 13.66 2.82
N LEU A 179 11.29 12.44 2.96
CA LEU A 179 12.03 11.20 2.70
C LEU A 179 11.50 10.59 1.41
N ALA A 180 12.28 10.70 0.35
CA ALA A 180 11.97 10.05 -0.92
C ALA A 180 12.65 8.67 -0.94
N CYS A 181 11.86 7.61 -1.09
CA CYS A 181 12.32 6.24 -1.04
C CYS A 181 12.30 5.62 -2.43
N ARG A 182 13.35 4.88 -2.79
CA ARG A 182 13.61 4.23 -4.08
C ARG A 182 14.04 5.15 -5.21
N PHE A 183 13.46 6.34 -5.34
CA PHE A 183 13.78 7.30 -6.38
C PHE A 183 13.92 8.70 -5.78
N PRO A 184 14.93 9.46 -6.18
CA PRO A 184 15.09 10.83 -5.74
C PRO A 184 14.03 11.74 -6.36
N LEU A 185 13.80 12.90 -5.74
CA LEU A 185 13.10 13.98 -6.41
C LEU A 185 13.98 14.52 -7.57
N PRO A 186 13.37 14.91 -8.69
CA PRO A 186 14.09 15.69 -9.69
C PRO A 186 14.54 17.01 -9.09
N GLU A 187 15.62 17.57 -9.64
CA GLU A 187 16.10 18.90 -9.23
C GLU A 187 14.97 19.92 -9.35
N ASN A 188 14.77 20.66 -8.29
CA ASN A 188 13.76 21.72 -8.22
C ASN A 188 14.20 22.80 -7.23
N GLY A 189 13.61 24.00 -7.36
CA GLY A 189 13.98 25.16 -6.54
C GLY A 189 13.58 25.06 -5.07
N ASP A 190 12.60 24.23 -4.75
CA ASP A 190 11.88 24.20 -3.46
C ASP A 190 12.50 23.29 -2.41
N TRP A 191 13.12 22.19 -2.85
CA TRP A 191 13.66 21.15 -1.99
C TRP A 191 15.17 21.04 -2.14
N GLN A 192 15.88 21.03 -1.05
CA GLN A 192 17.32 20.80 -1.00
C GLN A 192 17.60 19.40 -0.50
N MET A 193 18.33 18.61 -1.27
CA MET A 193 18.83 17.32 -0.83
C MET A 193 19.88 17.51 0.24
N MET A 194 19.74 16.81 1.35
CA MET A 194 20.64 16.86 2.50
C MET A 194 21.58 15.66 2.53
N GLU A 195 21.03 14.45 2.46
CA GLU A 195 21.77 13.19 2.61
C GLU A 195 21.03 12.07 1.89
N GLN A 196 21.77 11.02 1.49
CA GLN A 196 21.24 9.74 1.02
C GLN A 196 21.64 8.64 1.99
N ILE A 197 20.69 7.78 2.35
CA ILE A 197 20.87 6.59 3.18
C ILE A 197 20.61 5.35 2.35
N GLY A 198 21.56 4.42 2.33
CA GLY A 198 21.45 3.18 1.53
C GLY A 198 21.66 3.42 0.04
N GLU A 199 21.51 2.35 -0.75
CA GLU A 199 21.76 2.33 -2.19
C GLU A 199 20.68 1.56 -2.94
N GLY A 200 20.58 1.79 -4.23
CA GLY A 200 19.66 1.10 -5.14
C GLY A 200 18.20 1.22 -4.69
N ILE A 201 17.50 0.10 -4.65
CA ILE A 201 16.06 0.07 -4.27
C ILE A 201 15.81 0.37 -2.80
N ASP A 202 16.84 0.27 -1.94
CA ASP A 202 16.75 0.54 -0.51
C ASP A 202 17.18 1.98 -0.16
N ALA A 203 17.53 2.79 -1.15
CA ALA A 203 17.93 4.17 -0.94
C ALA A 203 16.78 5.04 -0.43
N VAL A 204 17.12 5.93 0.51
CA VAL A 204 16.25 6.98 1.06
C VAL A 204 17.00 8.29 0.97
N TRP A 205 16.44 9.25 0.24
CA TRP A 205 16.96 10.61 0.12
C TRP A 205 16.22 11.52 1.07
N ILE A 206 16.99 12.27 1.87
CA ILE A 206 16.49 13.24 2.84
C ILE A 206 16.52 14.62 2.20
N TYR A 207 15.38 15.28 2.17
CA TYR A 207 15.26 16.66 1.69
C TYR A 207 14.77 17.59 2.79
N SER A 208 15.21 18.84 2.72
CA SER A 208 14.67 19.96 3.48
C SER A 208 13.94 20.92 2.55
N ARG A 209 12.72 21.32 2.92
CA ARG A 209 12.00 22.38 2.24
C ARG A 209 12.70 23.72 2.53
N LYS A 210 13.05 24.45 1.49
CA LYS A 210 13.61 25.80 1.66
C LYS A 210 12.59 26.72 2.31
N GLU A 211 13.04 27.58 3.17
CA GLU A 211 12.18 28.63 3.70
C GLU A 211 11.86 29.61 2.58
N LEU A 212 10.59 29.99 2.45
CA LEU A 212 10.21 31.06 1.54
C LEU A 212 10.80 32.32 2.14
N THR A 213 11.88 32.81 1.55
CA THR A 213 12.37 34.19 1.84
C THR A 213 11.25 35.13 1.44
N SER A 214 10.54 35.68 2.43
CA SER A 214 9.68 36.85 2.17
C SER A 214 10.60 37.99 1.76
N GLU A 215 10.73 38.20 0.46
CA GLU A 215 11.22 39.50 -0.02
C GLU A 215 10.26 40.55 0.54
N LYS A 216 10.84 41.39 1.41
CA LYS A 216 10.19 42.58 1.93
C LYS A 216 10.13 43.66 0.87
#